data_4249019b115ed9bd3f636680de38f1d5
#
_entry.id   4249019b115ed9bd3f636680de38f1d5
#
_cell.length_a   1.000
_cell.length_b   1.000
_cell.length_c   1.000
_cell.angle_alpha   90.00
_cell.angle_beta   90.00
_cell.angle_gamma   90.00
#
_symmetry.space_group_name_H-M   'P 1'
#
loop_
_entity.id
_entity.type
_entity.pdbx_description
1 polymer ?
#
loop_
_entity_poly.entity_id
_entity_poly.type
_entity_poly.pdbx_seq_one_letter_code
_entity_poly.pdbx_strand_id
1 'polypeptide(L)'
;MKKSKFLKTLLAAGLAVTTLAACSGGANSSSNSTTTAPQAQSEEKADKSQELVIYSNSVSNGRGDWLTAKAKEAGFNIRMVDIAGAQLADRVIAEKNNSVADMIFGIGAVDSNKLRDANLLTQFKPDWIDKIDASLADKNGYYNPVIVQPLVLIGNPEAKEMPKDWTELAEKYKGQYSIYGLTGGTGRAIYASILVRYLDEKGDLGVSEKGWEVAKEYFANAYTLQKGESSVVKVLDKESPIQYGMMWGSGALVGQKEQNVEFKVMSPEIGVPFVTEQTMILNTSKKQALAKEFINWFGQADIQAEYSQKFGSIPANKDAVKELPEATKKFVDQLKPQDINWEVVGKYLDQWVEKAELEYVK
;
A
#
# COMPACT_ATOMS: atom_id res chain seq x y z
N MET A 1 -48.32 -14.18 31.70
CA MET A 1 -49.13 -15.42 31.59
C MET A 1 -48.94 -15.94 30.17
N LYS A 2 -48.35 -17.01 29.86
CA LYS A 2 -48.48 -18.43 30.02
C LYS A 2 -47.13 -19.10 29.71
N LYS A 3 -46.72 -20.01 30.59
CA LYS A 3 -45.62 -20.98 30.51
C LYS A 3 -46.10 -22.22 29.72
N SER A 4 -45.20 -22.89 29.04
CA SER A 4 -45.24 -24.35 28.78
C SER A 4 -43.89 -24.74 28.21
N LYS A 5 -42.98 -25.39 28.86
CA LYS A 5 -42.75 -26.72 29.44
C LYS A 5 -42.50 -27.81 28.34
N PHE A 6 -41.24 -28.30 28.34
CA PHE A 6 -40.74 -29.68 28.33
C PHE A 6 -41.05 -30.63 27.14
N LEU A 7 -39.99 -31.19 26.54
CA LEU A 7 -39.79 -32.65 26.62
C LEU A 7 -38.32 -33.01 26.25
N LYS A 8 -37.68 -33.77 27.19
CA LYS A 8 -36.44 -34.51 27.03
C LYS A 8 -36.78 -35.89 26.49
N THR A 9 -35.95 -36.48 25.62
CA THR A 9 -35.88 -37.93 25.45
C THR A 9 -34.43 -38.33 25.20
N LEU A 10 -33.88 -39.08 26.14
CA LEU A 10 -32.64 -39.93 26.05
C LEU A 10 -33.02 -41.31 25.53
N LEU A 11 -32.09 -41.97 24.77
CA LEU A 11 -31.79 -43.42 24.75
C LEU A 11 -30.60 -43.59 23.80
N ALA A 12 -29.45 -43.95 24.12
CA ALA A 12 -28.76 -45.09 24.75
C ALA A 12 -28.53 -46.29 23.79
N ALA A 13 -27.21 -46.56 23.60
CA ALA A 13 -26.51 -47.85 23.51
C ALA A 13 -26.53 -48.68 22.23
N GLY A 14 -25.32 -49.12 21.84
CA GLY A 14 -25.04 -50.21 20.91
C GLY A 14 -23.55 -50.39 20.66
N LEU A 15 -22.81 -51.00 21.61
CA LEU A 15 -21.47 -51.59 21.42
C LEU A 15 -21.56 -52.81 20.52
N ALA A 16 -20.62 -52.97 19.59
CA ALA A 16 -20.22 -54.25 19.06
C ALA A 16 -18.70 -54.29 18.87
N VAL A 17 -18.06 -55.02 19.74
CA VAL A 17 -16.66 -55.48 19.72
C VAL A 17 -16.62 -56.79 18.95
N THR A 18 -15.69 -56.97 17.99
CA THR A 18 -15.22 -58.28 17.57
C THR A 18 -13.71 -58.27 17.47
N THR A 19 -13.15 -59.16 18.27
CA THR A 19 -11.74 -59.47 18.46
C THR A 19 -11.30 -60.65 17.58
N LEU A 20 -9.97 -60.78 17.43
CA LEU A 20 -9.11 -61.94 17.14
C LEU A 20 -8.94 -62.29 15.64
N ALA A 21 -7.69 -62.51 15.16
CA ALA A 21 -6.72 -63.45 15.70
C ALA A 21 -5.29 -63.13 15.25
N ALA A 22 -4.37 -63.46 16.12
CA ALA A 22 -2.91 -63.48 15.93
C ALA A 22 -2.48 -64.69 15.14
N CYS A 23 -1.36 -64.58 14.39
CA CYS A 23 -0.35 -65.63 14.30
C CYS A 23 1.04 -65.10 13.98
N SER A 24 1.93 -65.55 14.75
CA SER A 24 3.35 -65.34 14.94
C SER A 24 4.25 -65.64 13.72
N GLY A 25 5.42 -65.00 13.73
CA GLY A 25 6.65 -65.66 13.25
C GLY A 25 7.61 -64.76 12.48
N GLY A 26 8.80 -64.48 13.08
CA GLY A 26 10.04 -64.35 12.33
C GLY A 26 10.66 -62.97 12.27
N ALA A 27 11.65 -62.75 13.11
CA ALA A 27 12.59 -61.62 13.06
C ALA A 27 13.34 -61.53 11.73
N ASN A 28 13.46 -60.33 11.19
CA ASN A 28 14.75 -59.85 10.65
C ASN A 28 14.75 -58.33 10.55
N SER A 29 15.72 -57.75 11.21
CA SER A 29 16.06 -56.32 11.21
C SER A 29 16.56 -55.89 9.82
N SER A 30 15.88 -54.89 9.24
CA SER A 30 16.46 -53.99 8.24
C SER A 30 15.79 -52.65 8.37
N SER A 31 16.55 -51.68 8.89
CA SER A 31 16.24 -50.29 8.96
C SER A 31 16.11 -49.73 7.55
N ASN A 32 14.89 -49.55 7.06
CA ASN A 32 14.60 -48.73 5.90
C ASN A 32 14.00 -47.39 6.40
N SER A 33 14.84 -46.40 6.50
CA SER A 33 14.43 -45.02 6.63
C SER A 33 13.73 -44.60 5.33
N THR A 34 12.41 -44.67 5.34
CA THR A 34 11.60 -44.12 4.26
C THR A 34 11.66 -42.59 4.39
N THR A 35 12.59 -42.00 3.67
CA THR A 35 12.60 -40.56 3.42
C THR A 35 11.35 -40.28 2.57
N THR A 36 10.30 -39.74 3.21
CA THR A 36 9.14 -39.21 2.51
C THR A 36 9.62 -38.03 1.71
N ALA A 37 9.78 -38.21 0.41
CA ALA A 37 10.01 -37.09 -0.51
C ALA A 37 8.86 -36.06 -0.36
N PRO A 38 9.14 -34.74 -0.41
CA PRO A 38 8.08 -33.78 -0.43
C PRO A 38 7.19 -34.06 -1.65
N GLN A 39 5.90 -34.29 -1.41
CA GLN A 39 4.92 -34.31 -2.51
C GLN A 39 5.01 -32.97 -3.21
N ALA A 40 5.43 -32.99 -4.48
CA ALA A 40 5.26 -31.85 -5.37
C ALA A 40 3.76 -31.52 -5.40
N GLN A 41 3.38 -30.41 -4.76
CA GLN A 41 2.05 -29.84 -4.94
C GLN A 41 1.93 -29.56 -6.44
N SER A 42 0.99 -30.21 -7.11
CA SER A 42 0.62 -29.88 -8.48
C SER A 42 0.23 -28.41 -8.47
N GLU A 43 0.97 -27.57 -9.20
CA GLU A 43 0.61 -26.16 -9.37
C GLU A 43 -0.80 -26.13 -9.97
N GLU A 44 -1.73 -25.60 -9.19
CA GLU A 44 -3.10 -25.39 -9.64
C GLU A 44 -3.06 -24.42 -10.82
N LYS A 45 -3.57 -24.83 -11.97
CA LYS A 45 -3.57 -24.01 -13.18
C LYS A 45 -4.53 -22.84 -12.98
N ALA A 46 -4.10 -21.62 -13.29
CA ALA A 46 -4.94 -20.43 -13.25
C ALA A 46 -6.11 -20.55 -14.22
N ASP A 47 -7.32 -20.33 -13.73
CA ASP A 47 -8.55 -20.28 -14.53
C ASP A 47 -8.97 -18.80 -14.73
N LYS A 48 -8.58 -18.22 -15.87
CA LYS A 48 -8.87 -16.82 -16.24
C LYS A 48 -10.35 -16.53 -16.47
N SER A 49 -11.21 -17.56 -16.59
CA SER A 49 -12.65 -17.35 -16.70
C SER A 49 -13.30 -16.92 -15.38
N GLN A 50 -12.64 -17.19 -14.25
CA GLN A 50 -13.10 -16.78 -12.94
C GLN A 50 -12.88 -15.27 -12.72
N GLU A 51 -13.83 -14.63 -12.02
CA GLU A 51 -13.66 -13.24 -11.62
C GLU A 51 -12.64 -13.13 -10.48
N LEU A 52 -11.56 -12.37 -10.66
CA LEU A 52 -10.59 -12.02 -9.63
C LEU A 52 -11.02 -10.71 -8.94
N VAL A 53 -11.34 -10.76 -7.66
CA VAL A 53 -11.77 -9.59 -6.90
C VAL A 53 -10.56 -8.92 -6.26
N ILE A 54 -10.34 -7.64 -6.62
CA ILE A 54 -9.18 -6.85 -6.20
C ILE A 54 -9.65 -5.67 -5.35
N TYR A 55 -9.26 -5.61 -4.07
CA TYR A 55 -9.42 -4.41 -3.27
C TYR A 55 -8.29 -3.45 -3.56
N SER A 56 -8.60 -2.17 -3.79
CA SER A 56 -7.60 -1.19 -4.20
C SER A 56 -7.93 0.22 -3.72
N ASN A 57 -6.88 0.98 -3.39
CA ASN A 57 -6.94 2.42 -3.20
C ASN A 57 -6.35 3.21 -4.41
N SER A 58 -6.00 2.51 -5.49
CA SER A 58 -5.31 3.05 -6.67
C SER A 58 -6.19 3.02 -7.92
N VAL A 59 -7.50 3.28 -7.78
CA VAL A 59 -8.46 3.24 -8.91
C VAL A 59 -8.79 4.62 -9.48
N SER A 60 -8.45 5.70 -8.77
CA SER A 60 -8.79 7.07 -9.16
C SER A 60 -8.15 7.50 -10.50
N ASN A 61 -8.69 8.57 -11.09
CA ASN A 61 -8.19 9.17 -12.33
C ASN A 61 -8.14 8.20 -13.52
N GLY A 62 -9.13 7.28 -13.61
CA GLY A 62 -9.24 6.29 -14.69
C GLY A 62 -8.27 5.12 -14.59
N ARG A 63 -7.48 4.99 -13.49
CA ARG A 63 -6.53 3.88 -13.30
C ARG A 63 -7.24 2.54 -13.20
N GLY A 64 -8.32 2.47 -12.42
CA GLY A 64 -9.12 1.25 -12.28
C GLY A 64 -9.75 0.80 -13.59
N ASP A 65 -10.31 1.73 -14.36
CA ASP A 65 -10.92 1.45 -15.66
C ASP A 65 -9.88 0.94 -16.66
N TRP A 66 -8.73 1.60 -16.72
CA TRP A 66 -7.64 1.18 -17.60
C TRP A 66 -7.14 -0.22 -17.24
N LEU A 67 -6.90 -0.48 -15.95
CA LEU A 67 -6.41 -1.77 -15.48
C LEU A 67 -7.42 -2.88 -15.81
N THR A 68 -8.71 -2.61 -15.61
CA THR A 68 -9.79 -3.55 -15.93
C THR A 68 -9.84 -3.85 -17.43
N ALA A 69 -9.77 -2.82 -18.27
CA ALA A 69 -9.76 -2.97 -19.73
C ALA A 69 -8.53 -3.73 -20.22
N LYS A 70 -7.34 -3.37 -19.70
CA LYS A 70 -6.06 -3.99 -20.08
C LYS A 70 -5.96 -5.44 -19.62
N ALA A 71 -6.43 -5.74 -18.41
CA ALA A 71 -6.52 -7.09 -17.90
C ALA A 71 -7.44 -7.96 -18.76
N LYS A 72 -8.57 -7.41 -19.22
CA LYS A 72 -9.48 -8.10 -20.13
C LYS A 72 -8.84 -8.43 -21.47
N GLU A 73 -8.02 -7.53 -22.04
CA GLU A 73 -7.23 -7.80 -23.26
C GLU A 73 -6.27 -8.97 -23.05
N ALA A 74 -5.69 -9.11 -21.85
CA ALA A 74 -4.83 -10.22 -21.46
C ALA A 74 -5.59 -11.50 -21.02
N GLY A 75 -6.94 -11.49 -21.16
CA GLY A 75 -7.80 -12.62 -20.85
C GLY A 75 -8.21 -12.77 -19.39
N PHE A 76 -7.88 -11.81 -18.52
CA PHE A 76 -8.32 -11.81 -17.12
C PHE A 76 -9.72 -11.20 -16.99
N ASN A 77 -10.52 -11.76 -16.10
CA ASN A 77 -11.78 -11.17 -15.64
C ASN A 77 -11.56 -10.62 -14.22
N ILE A 78 -11.39 -9.29 -14.08
CA ILE A 78 -11.14 -8.66 -12.79
C ILE A 78 -12.27 -7.73 -12.38
N ARG A 79 -12.51 -7.63 -11.07
CA ARG A 79 -13.38 -6.63 -10.45
C ARG A 79 -12.60 -5.85 -9.40
N MET A 80 -12.39 -4.56 -9.65
CA MET A 80 -11.76 -3.67 -8.70
C MET A 80 -12.80 -3.05 -7.77
N VAL A 81 -12.50 -3.03 -6.47
CA VAL A 81 -13.32 -2.40 -5.43
C VAL A 81 -12.51 -1.28 -4.81
N ASP A 82 -12.99 -0.05 -5.00
CA ASP A 82 -12.35 1.16 -4.45
C ASP A 82 -12.56 1.25 -2.94
N ILE A 83 -11.46 1.28 -2.20
CA ILE A 83 -11.46 1.41 -0.73
C ILE A 83 -10.30 2.33 -0.35
N ALA A 84 -10.59 3.38 0.45
CA ALA A 84 -9.55 4.28 0.93
C ALA A 84 -8.46 3.51 1.70
N GLY A 85 -7.18 3.87 1.46
CA GLY A 85 -6.03 3.07 1.90
C GLY A 85 -6.03 2.71 3.38
N ALA A 86 -6.29 3.68 4.28
CA ALA A 86 -6.34 3.41 5.72
C ALA A 86 -7.48 2.44 6.13
N GLN A 87 -8.58 2.42 5.38
CA GLN A 87 -9.74 1.55 5.66
C GLN A 87 -9.59 0.16 5.03
N LEU A 88 -8.73 0.03 4.01
CA LEU A 88 -8.60 -1.21 3.25
C LEU A 88 -8.04 -2.34 4.12
N ALA A 89 -6.95 -2.09 4.84
CA ALA A 89 -6.35 -3.10 5.72
C ALA A 89 -7.31 -3.50 6.83
N ASP A 90 -8.01 -2.55 7.45
CA ASP A 90 -9.00 -2.81 8.51
C ASP A 90 -10.16 -3.65 7.99
N ARG A 91 -10.65 -3.35 6.79
CA ARG A 91 -11.72 -4.12 6.15
C ARG A 91 -11.30 -5.57 5.90
N VAL A 92 -10.09 -5.78 5.36
CA VAL A 92 -9.56 -7.14 5.13
C VAL A 92 -9.45 -7.92 6.44
N ILE A 93 -8.98 -7.27 7.52
CA ILE A 93 -8.91 -7.89 8.85
C ILE A 93 -10.32 -8.25 9.36
N ALA A 94 -11.28 -7.37 9.19
CA ALA A 94 -12.67 -7.63 9.61
C ALA A 94 -13.32 -8.77 8.81
N GLU A 95 -12.97 -8.90 7.52
CA GLU A 95 -13.50 -9.93 6.62
C GLU A 95 -12.72 -11.27 6.68
N LYS A 96 -11.71 -11.42 7.55
CA LYS A 96 -10.78 -12.59 7.56
C LYS A 96 -11.45 -13.97 7.55
N ASN A 97 -12.65 -14.09 8.09
CA ASN A 97 -13.40 -15.36 8.13
C ASN A 97 -14.36 -15.53 6.94
N ASN A 98 -14.58 -14.49 6.16
CA ASN A 98 -15.49 -14.48 5.01
C ASN A 98 -15.01 -13.45 3.98
N SER A 99 -13.79 -13.62 3.49
CA SER A 99 -13.16 -12.69 2.57
C SER A 99 -13.90 -12.64 1.23
N VAL A 100 -14.14 -11.42 0.75
CA VAL A 100 -14.69 -11.14 -0.58
C VAL A 100 -13.57 -10.94 -1.59
N ALA A 101 -12.44 -10.35 -1.17
CA ALA A 101 -11.31 -10.11 -2.04
C ALA A 101 -10.43 -11.35 -2.18
N ASP A 102 -9.81 -11.47 -3.34
CA ASP A 102 -8.78 -12.47 -3.65
C ASP A 102 -7.38 -11.90 -3.47
N MET A 103 -7.20 -10.61 -3.79
CA MET A 103 -5.93 -9.92 -3.68
C MET A 103 -6.13 -8.42 -3.42
N ILE A 104 -5.02 -7.74 -3.13
CA ILE A 104 -4.98 -6.30 -2.92
C ILE A 104 -4.01 -5.68 -3.92
N PHE A 105 -4.33 -4.46 -4.37
CA PHE A 105 -3.49 -3.64 -5.22
C PHE A 105 -3.47 -2.19 -4.70
N GLY A 106 -2.29 -1.66 -4.37
CA GLY A 106 -2.09 -0.23 -4.18
C GLY A 106 -1.70 0.23 -2.77
N ILE A 107 -2.06 -0.48 -1.67
CA ILE A 107 -1.67 -0.04 -0.32
C ILE A 107 -0.15 -0.07 -0.12
N GLY A 108 0.34 0.81 0.75
CA GLY A 108 1.76 0.93 1.05
C GLY A 108 2.29 -0.12 2.04
N ALA A 109 3.60 -0.09 2.27
CA ALA A 109 4.31 -1.07 3.10
C ALA A 109 3.77 -1.17 4.54
N VAL A 110 3.35 -0.05 5.15
CA VAL A 110 2.81 -0.03 6.54
C VAL A 110 1.56 -0.88 6.65
N ASP A 111 0.57 -0.64 5.77
CA ASP A 111 -0.68 -1.40 5.77
C ASP A 111 -0.45 -2.85 5.32
N SER A 112 0.49 -3.08 4.42
CA SER A 112 0.92 -4.44 4.00
C SER A 112 1.51 -5.23 5.17
N ASN A 113 2.36 -4.61 5.98
CA ASN A 113 2.92 -5.21 7.21
C ASN A 113 1.80 -5.56 8.20
N LYS A 114 0.82 -4.68 8.39
CA LYS A 114 -0.34 -4.95 9.26
C LYS A 114 -1.09 -6.23 8.84
N LEU A 115 -1.29 -6.42 7.55
CA LEU A 115 -1.94 -7.64 7.00
C LEU A 115 -1.04 -8.87 7.10
N ARG A 116 0.27 -8.74 6.86
CA ARG A 116 1.25 -9.82 7.07
C ARG A 116 1.24 -10.29 8.52
N ASP A 117 1.33 -9.36 9.47
CA ASP A 117 1.39 -9.66 10.90
C ASP A 117 0.07 -10.23 11.43
N ALA A 118 -1.05 -9.92 10.78
CA ALA A 118 -2.33 -10.56 11.00
C ALA A 118 -2.44 -11.97 10.36
N ASN A 119 -1.38 -12.47 9.69
CA ASN A 119 -1.33 -13.75 8.98
C ASN A 119 -2.43 -13.89 7.90
N LEU A 120 -2.68 -12.82 7.13
CA LEU A 120 -3.70 -12.80 6.08
C LEU A 120 -3.14 -12.90 4.66
N LEU A 121 -1.82 -12.94 4.50
CA LEU A 121 -1.16 -12.91 3.20
C LEU A 121 -0.53 -14.25 2.84
N THR A 122 -0.50 -14.55 1.54
CA THR A 122 0.23 -15.68 0.95
C THR A 122 1.58 -15.19 0.43
N GLN A 123 2.64 -15.92 0.72
CA GLN A 123 3.96 -15.66 0.14
C GLN A 123 3.95 -15.96 -1.36
N PHE A 124 4.45 -15.01 -2.13
CA PHE A 124 4.63 -15.17 -3.57
C PHE A 124 5.76 -14.26 -4.06
N LYS A 125 6.70 -14.84 -4.79
CA LYS A 125 7.76 -14.10 -5.48
C LYS A 125 7.46 -14.14 -6.98
N PRO A 126 7.07 -13.01 -7.59
CA PRO A 126 6.77 -12.97 -9.02
C PRO A 126 8.04 -13.14 -9.87
N ASP A 127 7.87 -13.52 -11.12
CA ASP A 127 8.95 -13.82 -12.07
C ASP A 127 9.86 -12.61 -12.36
N TRP A 128 9.36 -11.41 -12.11
CA TRP A 128 10.07 -10.14 -12.30
C TRP A 128 10.70 -9.57 -11.02
N ILE A 129 10.72 -10.32 -9.92
CA ILE A 129 11.18 -9.80 -8.61
C ILE A 129 12.64 -9.33 -8.61
N ASP A 130 13.49 -9.92 -9.45
CA ASP A 130 14.89 -9.52 -9.64
C ASP A 130 15.07 -8.21 -10.43
N LYS A 131 13.99 -7.71 -11.03
CA LYS A 131 13.96 -6.45 -11.79
C LYS A 131 13.60 -5.25 -10.92
N ILE A 132 13.27 -5.43 -9.66
CA ILE A 132 13.01 -4.32 -8.74
C ILE A 132 14.21 -4.04 -7.84
N ASP A 133 14.17 -2.91 -7.14
CA ASP A 133 15.14 -2.63 -6.09
C ASP A 133 14.84 -3.51 -4.87
N ALA A 134 15.84 -4.27 -4.42
CA ALA A 134 15.68 -5.18 -3.29
C ALA A 134 15.28 -4.46 -1.98
N SER A 135 15.59 -3.16 -1.85
CA SER A 135 15.18 -2.34 -0.70
C SER A 135 13.68 -2.05 -0.67
N LEU A 136 12.99 -2.15 -1.82
CA LEU A 136 11.55 -1.94 -1.95
C LEU A 136 10.75 -3.21 -1.72
N ALA A 137 11.38 -4.39 -1.84
CA ALA A 137 10.72 -5.69 -1.74
C ALA A 137 10.57 -6.16 -0.29
N ASP A 138 9.46 -6.83 0.00
CA ASP A 138 9.38 -7.63 1.23
C ASP A 138 10.31 -8.85 1.14
N LYS A 139 11.22 -8.99 2.09
CA LYS A 139 12.23 -10.08 2.11
C LYS A 139 11.61 -11.47 2.09
N ASN A 140 10.41 -11.59 2.66
CA ASN A 140 9.68 -12.86 2.77
C ASN A 140 8.69 -13.09 1.60
N GLY A 141 8.46 -12.08 0.75
CA GLY A 141 7.59 -12.19 -0.41
C GLY A 141 6.10 -12.18 -0.10
N TYR A 142 5.65 -11.57 1.00
CA TYR A 142 4.23 -11.43 1.30
C TYR A 142 3.55 -10.35 0.46
N TYR A 143 4.31 -9.35 0.01
CA TYR A 143 3.83 -8.30 -0.88
C TYR A 143 4.95 -7.86 -1.84
N ASN A 144 4.55 -7.35 -3.00
CA ASN A 144 5.45 -7.02 -4.08
C ASN A 144 5.17 -5.60 -4.60
N PRO A 145 6.18 -4.71 -4.64
CA PRO A 145 6.01 -3.35 -5.14
C PRO A 145 5.81 -3.36 -6.65
N VAL A 146 4.87 -2.56 -7.12
CA VAL A 146 4.58 -2.41 -8.56
C VAL A 146 4.72 -0.96 -9.02
N ILE A 147 4.49 0.00 -8.13
CA ILE A 147 4.58 1.43 -8.42
C ILE A 147 5.34 2.11 -7.29
N VAL A 148 6.16 3.09 -7.65
CA VAL A 148 6.86 3.97 -6.72
C VAL A 148 6.32 5.38 -6.86
N GLN A 149 5.99 6.03 -5.75
CA GLN A 149 5.45 7.38 -5.72
C GLN A 149 6.29 8.29 -4.81
N PRO A 150 7.01 9.26 -5.34
CA PRO A 150 7.54 10.34 -4.52
C PRO A 150 6.39 11.19 -4.00
N LEU A 151 6.44 11.59 -2.74
CA LEU A 151 5.50 12.54 -2.16
C LEU A 151 6.19 13.88 -2.05
N VAL A 152 5.64 14.88 -2.74
CA VAL A 152 6.30 16.15 -2.96
C VAL A 152 5.46 17.34 -2.49
N LEU A 153 6.09 18.48 -2.35
CA LEU A 153 5.45 19.77 -2.31
C LEU A 153 5.65 20.45 -3.66
N ILE A 154 4.56 20.71 -4.38
CA ILE A 154 4.57 21.54 -5.58
C ILE A 154 4.43 23.01 -5.20
N GLY A 155 5.07 23.88 -5.95
CA GLY A 155 4.95 25.33 -5.80
C GLY A 155 4.38 25.99 -7.06
N ASN A 156 3.68 27.10 -6.87
CA ASN A 156 3.23 27.92 -7.97
C ASN A 156 4.43 28.25 -8.90
N PRO A 157 4.28 28.19 -10.23
CA PRO A 157 5.35 28.55 -11.18
C PRO A 157 5.93 29.94 -10.93
N GLU A 158 5.08 30.89 -10.47
CA GLU A 158 5.46 32.27 -10.21
C GLU A 158 5.98 32.51 -8.77
N ALA A 159 5.95 31.50 -7.89
CA ALA A 159 6.48 31.64 -6.54
C ALA A 159 7.95 32.07 -6.56
N LYS A 160 8.31 33.06 -5.77
CA LYS A 160 9.68 33.62 -5.76
C LYS A 160 10.71 32.61 -5.26
N GLU A 161 10.34 31.85 -4.25
CA GLU A 161 11.19 30.89 -3.56
C GLU A 161 10.43 29.59 -3.34
N MET A 162 11.15 28.49 -3.14
CA MET A 162 10.60 27.23 -2.64
C MET A 162 11.04 27.01 -1.21
N PRO A 163 10.18 26.47 -0.34
CA PRO A 163 10.62 25.95 0.94
C PRO A 163 11.74 24.92 0.74
N LYS A 164 12.73 24.94 1.61
CA LYS A 164 13.85 23.98 1.53
C LYS A 164 13.49 22.63 2.16
N ASP A 165 12.51 22.65 3.05
CA ASP A 165 12.13 21.48 3.83
C ASP A 165 10.70 21.63 4.39
N TRP A 166 10.09 20.52 4.81
CA TRP A 166 8.76 20.51 5.46
C TRP A 166 8.71 21.32 6.76
N THR A 167 9.81 21.38 7.51
CA THR A 167 9.88 22.15 8.75
C THR A 167 9.95 23.65 8.47
N GLU A 168 10.74 24.07 7.47
CA GLU A 168 10.78 25.47 7.03
C GLU A 168 9.41 25.95 6.52
N LEU A 169 8.65 25.04 5.90
CA LEU A 169 7.29 25.34 5.43
C LEU A 169 6.41 25.85 6.58
N ALA A 170 6.40 25.14 7.70
CA ALA A 170 5.62 25.50 8.87
C ALA A 170 6.10 26.80 9.54
N GLU A 171 7.39 27.08 9.50
CA GLU A 171 7.99 28.28 10.13
C GLU A 171 7.78 29.54 9.31
N LYS A 172 8.08 29.51 7.99
CA LYS A 172 8.20 30.70 7.13
C LYS A 172 7.02 30.93 6.19
N TYR A 173 6.28 29.89 5.84
CA TYR A 173 5.23 29.96 4.81
C TYR A 173 3.83 29.74 5.38
N LYS A 174 3.59 30.26 6.59
CA LYS A 174 2.33 30.12 7.34
C LYS A 174 1.14 30.60 6.51
N GLY A 175 0.13 29.76 6.38
CA GLY A 175 -1.08 30.04 5.60
C GLY A 175 -0.90 30.02 4.08
N GLN A 176 0.29 29.67 3.58
CA GLN A 176 0.59 29.65 2.15
C GLN A 176 0.68 28.24 1.57
N TYR A 177 0.38 27.20 2.33
CA TYR A 177 0.48 25.84 1.85
C TYR A 177 -0.75 24.99 2.17
N SER A 178 -1.06 24.06 1.27
CA SER A 178 -2.11 23.09 1.45
C SER A 178 -1.55 21.69 1.69
N ILE A 179 -2.26 20.92 2.54
CA ILE A 179 -1.93 19.55 2.90
C ILE A 179 -3.14 18.65 2.70
N TYR A 180 -2.87 17.34 2.51
CA TYR A 180 -3.91 16.33 2.68
C TYR A 180 -4.12 16.02 4.16
N GLY A 181 -5.37 15.74 4.54
CA GLY A 181 -5.69 15.24 5.87
C GLY A 181 -5.11 13.84 6.12
N LEU A 182 -5.19 13.39 7.38
CA LEU A 182 -4.58 12.13 7.83
C LEU A 182 -5.42 10.88 7.53
N THR A 183 -6.58 11.02 6.88
CA THR A 183 -7.40 9.89 6.42
C THR A 183 -6.82 9.20 5.17
N GLY A 184 -5.95 9.89 4.41
CA GLY A 184 -5.32 9.40 3.19
C GLY A 184 -3.85 9.03 3.37
N GLY A 185 -3.36 8.07 2.58
CA GLY A 185 -1.99 7.57 2.66
C GLY A 185 -0.93 8.65 2.43
N THR A 186 -1.17 9.61 1.52
CA THR A 186 -0.23 10.71 1.23
C THR A 186 0.01 11.59 2.44
N GLY A 187 -1.06 12.07 3.09
CA GLY A 187 -0.94 12.91 4.29
C GLY A 187 -0.24 12.18 5.43
N ARG A 188 -0.62 10.93 5.69
CA ARG A 188 0.00 10.07 6.71
C ARG A 188 1.49 9.85 6.47
N ALA A 189 1.89 9.55 5.23
CA ALA A 189 3.28 9.28 4.90
C ALA A 189 4.17 10.52 4.98
N ILE A 190 3.69 11.70 4.56
CA ILE A 190 4.43 12.95 4.73
C ILE A 190 4.54 13.31 6.22
N TYR A 191 3.45 13.18 6.98
CA TYR A 191 3.47 13.41 8.41
C TYR A 191 4.47 12.49 9.12
N ALA A 192 4.47 11.20 8.80
CA ALA A 192 5.46 10.27 9.30
C ALA A 192 6.89 10.68 8.93
N SER A 193 7.12 11.14 7.68
CA SER A 193 8.43 11.58 7.21
C SER A 193 8.99 12.79 7.99
N ILE A 194 8.12 13.61 8.55
CA ILE A 194 8.49 14.70 9.46
C ILE A 194 8.88 14.13 10.83
N LEU A 195 8.04 13.28 11.43
CA LEU A 195 8.22 12.77 12.79
C LEU A 195 9.44 11.84 12.94
N VAL A 196 9.74 11.00 11.94
CA VAL A 196 10.91 10.10 12.00
C VAL A 196 12.24 10.83 12.14
N ARG A 197 12.29 12.12 11.88
CA ARG A 197 13.46 12.98 12.06
C ARG A 197 13.69 13.35 13.53
N TYR A 198 12.70 13.13 14.38
CA TYR A 198 12.65 13.50 15.79
C TYR A 198 12.40 12.31 16.69
N LEU A 199 12.78 11.08 16.23
CA LEU A 199 12.64 9.88 17.05
C LEU A 199 13.48 10.00 18.31
N ASP A 200 12.87 9.65 19.45
CA ASP A 200 13.48 9.60 20.78
C ASP A 200 12.84 8.46 21.57
N GLU A 201 13.62 7.46 21.93
CA GLU A 201 13.11 6.29 22.68
C GLU A 201 12.45 6.67 24.02
N LYS A 202 12.82 7.82 24.59
CA LYS A 202 12.24 8.34 25.84
C LYS A 202 11.12 9.33 25.64
N GLY A 203 10.89 9.73 24.38
CA GLY A 203 9.84 10.67 24.01
C GLY A 203 8.46 10.04 24.00
N ASP A 204 7.43 10.88 24.08
CA ASP A 204 6.05 10.45 23.95
C ASP A 204 5.84 9.79 22.58
N LEU A 205 5.26 8.59 22.57
CA LEU A 205 5.08 7.76 21.36
C LEU A 205 6.37 7.62 20.53
N GLY A 206 7.54 7.62 21.18
CA GLY A 206 8.83 7.50 20.51
C GLY A 206 9.31 8.75 19.77
N VAL A 207 8.72 9.93 20.04
CA VAL A 207 9.05 11.20 19.41
C VAL A 207 9.42 12.24 20.47
N SER A 208 10.46 13.02 20.24
CA SER A 208 10.90 14.09 21.14
C SER A 208 9.86 15.22 21.22
N GLU A 209 9.90 16.02 22.28
CA GLU A 209 9.07 17.21 22.46
C GLU A 209 9.18 18.16 21.26
N LYS A 210 10.41 18.35 20.75
CA LYS A 210 10.66 19.16 19.55
C LYS A 210 9.92 18.63 18.31
N GLY A 211 9.85 17.31 18.14
CA GLY A 211 9.11 16.69 17.04
C GLY A 211 7.60 16.99 17.11
N TRP A 212 7.04 16.94 18.31
CA TRP A 212 5.63 17.28 18.53
C TRP A 212 5.34 18.78 18.33
N GLU A 213 6.25 19.68 18.71
CA GLU A 213 6.12 21.10 18.40
C GLU A 213 6.09 21.34 16.89
N VAL A 214 6.99 20.72 16.13
CA VAL A 214 7.04 20.82 14.66
C VAL A 214 5.75 20.29 14.04
N ALA A 215 5.24 19.15 14.51
CA ALA A 215 3.99 18.59 14.05
C ALA A 215 2.81 19.53 14.31
N LYS A 216 2.71 20.10 15.49
CA LYS A 216 1.68 21.08 15.85
C LYS A 216 1.72 22.31 14.94
N GLU A 217 2.89 22.88 14.71
CA GLU A 217 3.06 24.03 13.82
C GLU A 217 2.70 23.72 12.37
N TYR A 218 3.07 22.51 11.90
CA TYR A 218 2.77 22.04 10.55
C TYR A 218 1.27 22.02 10.28
N PHE A 219 0.44 21.47 11.19
CA PHE A 219 -1.02 21.47 11.03
C PHE A 219 -1.65 22.84 11.28
N ALA A 220 -1.19 23.57 12.29
CA ALA A 220 -1.77 24.87 12.66
C ALA A 220 -1.66 25.95 11.58
N ASN A 221 -0.67 25.82 10.69
CA ASN A 221 -0.34 26.80 9.67
C ASN A 221 -0.72 26.36 8.24
N ALA A 222 -1.30 25.16 8.08
CA ALA A 222 -1.68 24.59 6.81
C ALA A 222 -3.16 24.84 6.48
N TYR A 223 -3.46 24.88 5.19
CA TYR A 223 -4.81 24.68 4.68
C TYR A 223 -5.01 23.17 4.42
N THR A 224 -5.88 22.54 5.19
CA THR A 224 -6.21 21.12 4.95
C THR A 224 -7.24 21.02 3.84
N LEU A 225 -6.86 20.34 2.75
CA LEU A 225 -7.73 20.12 1.59
C LEU A 225 -8.99 19.35 2.00
N GLN A 226 -10.13 19.86 1.58
CA GLN A 226 -11.41 19.20 1.75
C GLN A 226 -11.66 18.15 0.65
N LYS A 227 -12.65 17.28 0.84
CA LYS A 227 -13.01 16.27 -0.15
C LYS A 227 -13.36 16.92 -1.49
N GLY A 228 -12.68 16.52 -2.56
CA GLY A 228 -12.87 17.05 -3.90
C GLY A 228 -12.00 18.27 -4.26
N GLU A 229 -11.26 18.83 -3.31
CA GLU A 229 -10.28 19.86 -3.60
C GLU A 229 -8.97 19.28 -4.13
N SER A 230 -8.24 20.08 -4.90
CA SER A 230 -6.97 19.70 -5.51
C SER A 230 -5.88 20.70 -5.14
N SER A 231 -4.71 20.19 -4.73
CA SER A 231 -3.51 21.01 -4.54
C SER A 231 -3.13 21.77 -5.81
N VAL A 232 -3.27 21.16 -6.99
CA VAL A 232 -3.00 21.80 -8.28
C VAL A 232 -3.86 23.02 -8.47
N VAL A 233 -5.17 22.89 -8.25
CA VAL A 233 -6.11 24.01 -8.41
C VAL A 233 -5.81 25.12 -7.39
N LYS A 234 -5.57 24.76 -6.13
CA LYS A 234 -5.27 25.75 -5.06
C LYS A 234 -3.98 26.54 -5.33
N VAL A 235 -2.94 25.86 -5.79
CA VAL A 235 -1.64 26.48 -6.08
C VAL A 235 -1.69 27.41 -7.29
N LEU A 236 -2.55 27.13 -8.27
CA LEU A 236 -2.72 27.95 -9.48
C LEU A 236 -3.78 29.03 -9.35
N ASP A 237 -4.57 29.02 -8.30
CA ASP A 237 -5.59 30.03 -8.03
C ASP A 237 -4.94 31.35 -7.59
N LYS A 238 -5.03 32.39 -8.42
CA LYS A 238 -4.43 33.74 -8.18
C LYS A 238 -5.06 34.47 -7.00
N GLU A 239 -6.28 34.11 -6.65
CA GLU A 239 -6.99 34.73 -5.51
C GLU A 239 -6.69 33.98 -4.19
N SER A 240 -6.06 32.83 -4.27
CA SER A 240 -5.70 32.02 -3.11
C SER A 240 -4.36 32.46 -2.50
N PRO A 241 -4.23 32.52 -1.17
CA PRO A 241 -2.92 32.71 -0.53
C PRO A 241 -2.02 31.47 -0.67
N ILE A 242 -2.56 30.34 -1.13
CA ILE A 242 -1.84 29.07 -1.21
C ILE A 242 -0.89 29.09 -2.40
N GLN A 243 0.41 29.11 -2.09
CA GLN A 243 1.49 29.06 -3.09
C GLN A 243 2.10 27.67 -3.24
N TYR A 244 1.88 26.81 -2.25
CA TYR A 244 2.49 25.48 -2.18
C TYR A 244 1.42 24.42 -1.86
N GLY A 245 1.58 23.24 -2.44
CA GLY A 245 0.61 22.18 -2.22
C GLY A 245 1.26 20.80 -2.14
N MET A 246 0.85 20.03 -1.14
CA MET A 246 1.26 18.63 -1.02
C MET A 246 0.66 17.81 -2.17
N MET A 247 1.46 16.92 -2.77
CA MET A 247 1.04 16.09 -3.91
C MET A 247 1.82 14.79 -3.99
N TRP A 248 1.24 13.76 -4.58
CA TRP A 248 1.98 12.60 -5.07
C TRP A 248 2.55 12.89 -6.46
N GLY A 249 3.72 12.32 -6.77
CA GLY A 249 4.50 12.67 -7.97
C GLY A 249 3.73 12.50 -9.28
N SER A 250 3.01 11.37 -9.45
CA SER A 250 2.20 11.18 -10.67
C SER A 250 1.07 12.21 -10.80
N GLY A 251 0.47 12.64 -9.69
CA GLY A 251 -0.53 13.70 -9.70
C GLY A 251 0.05 15.05 -10.08
N ALA A 252 1.29 15.37 -9.65
CA ALA A 252 1.98 16.58 -10.06
C ALA A 252 2.26 16.57 -11.57
N LEU A 253 2.75 15.47 -12.12
CA LEU A 253 3.02 15.33 -13.56
C LEU A 253 1.75 15.41 -14.41
N VAL A 254 0.66 14.78 -13.98
CA VAL A 254 -0.65 14.91 -14.65
C VAL A 254 -1.13 16.35 -14.59
N GLY A 255 -1.05 16.99 -13.42
CA GLY A 255 -1.44 18.37 -13.24
C GLY A 255 -0.64 19.34 -14.11
N GLN A 256 0.68 19.16 -14.24
CA GLN A 256 1.52 19.94 -15.16
C GLN A 256 1.04 19.82 -16.61
N LYS A 257 0.75 18.62 -17.05
CA LYS A 257 0.28 18.35 -18.41
C LYS A 257 -1.11 18.95 -18.67
N GLU A 258 -2.07 18.75 -17.76
CA GLU A 258 -3.44 19.22 -17.92
C GLU A 258 -3.55 20.75 -17.86
N GLN A 259 -2.75 21.39 -17.00
CA GLN A 259 -2.74 22.84 -16.81
C GLN A 259 -1.74 23.56 -17.73
N ASN A 260 -0.95 22.81 -18.49
CA ASN A 260 0.13 23.32 -19.35
C ASN A 260 1.10 24.27 -18.57
N VAL A 261 1.54 23.81 -17.40
CA VAL A 261 2.46 24.54 -16.51
C VAL A 261 3.61 23.64 -16.07
N GLU A 262 4.71 24.23 -15.61
CA GLU A 262 5.80 23.51 -14.91
C GLU A 262 5.80 24.00 -13.45
N PHE A 263 5.45 23.11 -12.51
CA PHE A 263 5.52 23.41 -11.09
C PHE A 263 6.96 23.48 -10.62
N LYS A 264 7.22 24.38 -9.69
CA LYS A 264 8.41 24.26 -8.84
C LYS A 264 8.19 23.10 -7.87
N VAL A 265 9.26 22.36 -7.55
CA VAL A 265 9.16 21.20 -6.67
C VAL A 265 10.20 21.34 -5.56
N MET A 266 9.75 21.14 -4.31
CA MET A 266 10.65 21.13 -3.17
C MET A 266 11.54 19.88 -3.21
N SER A 267 12.84 20.10 -3.12
CA SER A 267 13.85 19.03 -3.08
C SER A 267 14.71 19.17 -1.83
N PRO A 268 14.25 18.66 -0.68
CA PRO A 268 14.99 18.74 0.58
C PRO A 268 16.30 17.99 0.52
N GLU A 269 17.32 18.47 1.23
CA GLU A 269 18.61 17.77 1.34
C GLU A 269 18.46 16.37 1.94
N ILE A 270 17.55 16.21 2.92
CA ILE A 270 17.22 14.92 3.52
C ILE A 270 16.44 14.00 2.56
N GLY A 271 15.85 14.55 1.51
CA GLY A 271 14.98 13.85 0.56
C GLY A 271 13.50 13.98 0.87
N VAL A 272 12.68 13.37 0.01
CA VAL A 272 11.22 13.28 0.13
C VAL A 272 10.81 11.82 0.34
N PRO A 273 9.65 11.55 0.96
CA PRO A 273 9.18 10.17 1.09
C PRO A 273 8.93 9.57 -0.28
N PHE A 274 9.49 8.39 -0.53
CA PHE A 274 9.12 7.52 -1.63
C PHE A 274 8.28 6.39 -1.05
N VAL A 275 7.03 6.31 -1.43
CA VAL A 275 6.12 5.24 -1.04
C VAL A 275 5.91 4.29 -2.20
N THR A 276 5.66 3.02 -1.89
CA THR A 276 5.40 2.00 -2.90
C THR A 276 3.95 1.58 -2.84
N GLU A 277 3.35 1.36 -4.00
CA GLU A 277 2.07 0.66 -4.12
C GLU A 277 2.37 -0.83 -4.30
N GLN A 278 1.75 -1.66 -3.47
CA GLN A 278 2.04 -3.08 -3.38
C GLN A 278 0.93 -3.94 -3.99
N THR A 279 1.31 -5.12 -4.46
CA THR A 279 0.37 -6.21 -4.74
C THR A 279 0.58 -7.34 -3.75
N MET A 280 -0.51 -7.97 -3.31
CA MET A 280 -0.46 -9.09 -2.38
C MET A 280 -1.67 -10.00 -2.53
N ILE A 281 -1.50 -11.27 -2.20
CA ILE A 281 -2.53 -12.31 -2.32
C ILE A 281 -3.07 -12.63 -0.93
N LEU A 282 -4.40 -12.64 -0.79
CA LEU A 282 -5.02 -13.06 0.46
C LEU A 282 -4.97 -14.59 0.60
N ASN A 283 -4.55 -15.08 1.76
CA ASN A 283 -4.45 -16.52 2.02
C ASN A 283 -5.82 -17.23 2.07
N THR A 284 -6.89 -16.46 2.24
CA THR A 284 -8.28 -16.94 2.19
C THR A 284 -8.80 -17.12 0.77
N SER A 285 -8.10 -16.58 -0.24
CA SER A 285 -8.51 -16.73 -1.65
C SER A 285 -8.38 -18.18 -2.12
N LYS A 286 -9.40 -18.66 -2.81
CA LYS A 286 -9.40 -19.94 -3.54
C LYS A 286 -8.85 -19.81 -4.97
N LYS A 287 -8.48 -18.59 -5.40
CA LYS A 287 -8.00 -18.26 -6.74
C LYS A 287 -6.54 -17.79 -6.71
N GLN A 288 -5.74 -18.37 -5.82
CA GLN A 288 -4.34 -17.93 -5.63
C GLN A 288 -3.51 -18.09 -6.91
N ALA A 289 -3.72 -19.15 -7.68
CA ALA A 289 -3.04 -19.36 -8.96
C ALA A 289 -3.36 -18.22 -9.96
N LEU A 290 -4.62 -17.81 -10.05
CA LEU A 290 -5.06 -16.69 -10.89
C LEU A 290 -4.47 -15.36 -10.42
N ALA A 291 -4.44 -15.10 -9.10
CA ALA A 291 -3.82 -13.90 -8.53
C ALA A 291 -2.32 -13.83 -8.81
N LYS A 292 -1.60 -14.95 -8.71
CA LYS A 292 -0.16 -15.04 -9.05
C LYS A 292 0.07 -14.70 -10.52
N GLU A 293 -0.73 -15.26 -11.42
CA GLU A 293 -0.61 -14.99 -12.86
C GLU A 293 -0.93 -13.53 -13.19
N PHE A 294 -1.93 -12.93 -12.53
CA PHE A 294 -2.24 -11.51 -12.67
C PHE A 294 -1.08 -10.62 -12.19
N ILE A 295 -0.47 -10.93 -11.03
CA ILE A 295 0.69 -10.17 -10.52
C ILE A 295 1.88 -10.31 -11.49
N ASN A 296 2.16 -11.52 -11.99
CA ASN A 296 3.22 -11.73 -12.99
C ASN A 296 2.96 -10.93 -14.26
N TRP A 297 1.73 -10.89 -14.74
CA TRP A 297 1.35 -10.11 -15.92
C TRP A 297 1.50 -8.60 -15.70
N PHE A 298 0.95 -8.05 -14.59
CA PHE A 298 1.03 -6.60 -14.36
C PHE A 298 2.45 -6.09 -14.14
N GLY A 299 3.31 -6.90 -13.55
CA GLY A 299 4.70 -6.53 -13.29
C GLY A 299 5.64 -6.64 -14.49
N GLN A 300 5.17 -7.06 -15.66
CA GLN A 300 5.96 -7.05 -16.89
C GLN A 300 6.35 -5.63 -17.30
N ALA A 301 7.51 -5.49 -17.88
CA ALA A 301 8.08 -4.16 -18.17
C ALA A 301 7.21 -3.34 -19.13
N ASP A 302 6.66 -3.96 -20.17
CA ASP A 302 5.79 -3.31 -21.15
C ASP A 302 4.49 -2.81 -20.54
N ILE A 303 3.84 -3.62 -19.68
CA ILE A 303 2.58 -3.26 -19.02
C ILE A 303 2.81 -2.11 -18.01
N GLN A 304 3.87 -2.21 -17.20
CA GLN A 304 4.22 -1.14 -16.27
C GLN A 304 4.64 0.15 -16.99
N ALA A 305 5.36 0.05 -18.11
CA ALA A 305 5.72 1.22 -18.91
C ALA A 305 4.48 1.91 -19.50
N GLU A 306 3.54 1.15 -20.07
CA GLU A 306 2.28 1.69 -20.60
C GLU A 306 1.45 2.37 -19.51
N TYR A 307 1.32 1.73 -18.34
CA TYR A 307 0.65 2.32 -17.17
C TYR A 307 1.31 3.64 -16.75
N SER A 308 2.64 3.64 -16.66
CA SER A 308 3.42 4.80 -16.24
C SER A 308 3.33 5.96 -17.24
N GLN A 309 3.40 5.69 -18.53
CA GLN A 309 3.24 6.71 -19.59
C GLN A 309 1.86 7.38 -19.52
N LYS A 310 0.83 6.61 -19.17
CA LYS A 310 -0.53 7.14 -19.08
C LYS A 310 -0.78 7.93 -17.81
N PHE A 311 -0.27 7.46 -16.68
CA PHE A 311 -0.63 7.98 -15.34
C PHE A 311 0.52 8.71 -14.64
N GLY A 312 1.68 8.88 -15.28
CA GLY A 312 2.83 9.60 -14.71
C GLY A 312 3.47 8.89 -13.51
N SER A 313 3.12 7.62 -13.23
CA SER A 313 3.70 6.86 -12.13
C SER A 313 5.11 6.38 -12.45
N ILE A 314 5.88 6.03 -11.43
CA ILE A 314 7.19 5.41 -11.59
C ILE A 314 7.01 3.90 -11.43
N PRO A 315 7.35 3.07 -12.42
CA PRO A 315 7.26 1.63 -12.28
C PRO A 315 8.30 1.12 -11.29
N ALA A 316 7.97 0.08 -10.53
CA ALA A 316 8.96 -0.59 -9.69
C ALA A 316 9.94 -1.44 -10.52
N ASN A 317 9.51 -1.94 -11.68
CA ASN A 317 10.35 -2.70 -12.61
C ASN A 317 11.38 -1.79 -13.30
N LYS A 318 12.68 -2.04 -13.06
CA LYS A 318 13.81 -1.26 -13.60
C LYS A 318 13.85 -1.23 -15.13
N ASP A 319 13.37 -2.28 -15.79
CA ASP A 319 13.34 -2.30 -17.26
C ASP A 319 12.25 -1.36 -17.77
N ALA A 320 11.10 -1.26 -17.11
CA ALA A 320 10.06 -0.29 -17.44
C ALA A 320 10.49 1.17 -17.17
N VAL A 321 11.35 1.41 -16.18
CA VAL A 321 11.89 2.76 -15.89
C VAL A 321 12.62 3.35 -17.09
N LYS A 322 13.28 2.52 -17.91
CA LYS A 322 14.00 2.96 -19.12
C LYS A 322 13.07 3.56 -20.17
N GLU A 323 11.80 3.18 -20.15
CA GLU A 323 10.76 3.60 -21.09
C GLU A 323 9.95 4.82 -20.61
N LEU A 324 10.31 5.40 -19.46
CA LEU A 324 9.62 6.58 -18.92
C LEU A 324 9.73 7.78 -19.87
N PRO A 325 8.65 8.58 -20.00
CA PRO A 325 8.72 9.86 -20.70
C PRO A 325 9.80 10.76 -20.10
N GLU A 326 10.46 11.55 -20.96
CA GLU A 326 11.57 12.43 -20.55
C GLU A 326 11.15 13.40 -19.42
N ALA A 327 9.92 13.92 -19.49
CA ALA A 327 9.38 14.80 -18.44
C ALA A 327 9.28 14.08 -17.08
N THR A 328 8.92 12.80 -17.08
CA THR A 328 8.86 11.98 -15.85
C THR A 328 10.27 11.70 -15.32
N LYS A 329 11.23 11.38 -16.19
CA LYS A 329 12.63 11.19 -15.79
C LYS A 329 13.19 12.47 -15.16
N LYS A 330 13.07 13.60 -15.84
CA LYS A 330 13.49 14.92 -15.33
C LYS A 330 12.88 15.25 -13.99
N PHE A 331 11.59 14.92 -13.79
CA PHE A 331 10.90 15.16 -12.53
C PHE A 331 11.46 14.28 -11.40
N VAL A 332 11.72 13.01 -11.68
CA VAL A 332 12.24 12.06 -10.68
C VAL A 332 13.70 12.35 -10.34
N ASP A 333 14.53 12.67 -11.33
CA ASP A 333 15.98 12.88 -11.18
C ASP A 333 16.33 14.06 -10.26
N GLN A 334 15.42 15.02 -10.11
CA GLN A 334 15.59 16.13 -9.16
C GLN A 334 15.25 15.76 -7.70
N LEU A 335 14.68 14.57 -7.46
CA LEU A 335 14.22 14.13 -6.15
C LEU A 335 15.17 13.10 -5.56
N LYS A 336 15.42 13.23 -4.25
CA LYS A 336 16.17 12.27 -3.46
C LYS A 336 15.22 11.53 -2.53
N PRO A 337 15.27 10.18 -2.46
CA PRO A 337 14.52 9.45 -1.45
C PRO A 337 15.00 9.78 -0.04
N GLN A 338 14.08 10.07 0.87
CA GLN A 338 14.37 10.14 2.30
C GLN A 338 14.51 8.72 2.85
N ASP A 339 15.55 8.49 3.64
CA ASP A 339 15.72 7.21 4.36
C ASP A 339 14.71 7.15 5.52
N ILE A 340 13.67 6.33 5.35
CA ILE A 340 12.59 6.15 6.33
C ILE A 340 12.49 4.68 6.71
N ASN A 341 12.66 4.40 8.00
CA ASN A 341 12.39 3.06 8.53
C ASN A 341 10.87 2.85 8.68
N TRP A 342 10.23 2.30 7.65
CA TRP A 342 8.79 2.05 7.62
C TRP A 342 8.31 1.00 8.65
N GLU A 343 9.19 0.16 9.20
CA GLU A 343 8.84 -0.73 10.31
C GLU A 343 8.62 0.07 11.61
N VAL A 344 9.49 1.06 11.87
CA VAL A 344 9.31 1.98 13.00
C VAL A 344 8.06 2.83 12.81
N VAL A 345 7.83 3.36 11.59
CA VAL A 345 6.61 4.09 11.25
C VAL A 345 5.38 3.22 11.52
N GLY A 346 5.37 1.98 11.02
CA GLY A 346 4.24 1.06 11.21
C GLY A 346 3.89 0.78 12.67
N LYS A 347 4.89 0.84 13.56
CA LYS A 347 4.69 0.64 15.00
C LYS A 347 3.90 1.78 15.67
N TYR A 348 4.07 3.01 15.20
CA TYR A 348 3.57 4.19 15.88
C TYR A 348 2.55 5.00 15.09
N LEU A 349 2.44 4.80 13.77
CA LEU A 349 1.71 5.69 12.87
C LEU A 349 0.26 5.94 13.29
N ASP A 350 -0.47 4.91 13.68
CA ASP A 350 -1.87 5.07 14.08
C ASP A 350 -2.00 5.93 15.34
N GLN A 351 -1.09 5.77 16.31
CA GLN A 351 -1.04 6.59 17.52
C GLN A 351 -0.60 8.04 17.23
N TRP A 352 0.36 8.23 16.30
CA TRP A 352 0.76 9.56 15.85
C TRP A 352 -0.39 10.30 15.17
N VAL A 353 -1.16 9.59 14.32
CA VAL A 353 -2.33 10.13 13.64
C VAL A 353 -3.41 10.49 14.64
N GLU A 354 -3.75 9.59 15.56
CA GLU A 354 -4.73 9.86 16.61
C GLU A 354 -4.40 11.10 17.44
N LYS A 355 -3.11 11.21 17.88
CA LYS A 355 -2.65 12.40 18.61
C LYS A 355 -2.80 13.67 17.79
N ALA A 356 -2.40 13.65 16.51
CA ALA A 356 -2.53 14.82 15.66
C ALA A 356 -4.00 15.22 15.43
N GLU A 357 -4.88 14.27 15.18
CA GLU A 357 -6.32 14.53 14.98
C GLU A 357 -6.99 15.09 16.25
N LEU A 358 -6.57 14.62 17.42
CA LEU A 358 -7.14 15.10 18.69
C LEU A 358 -6.59 16.45 19.13
N GLU A 359 -5.32 16.75 18.86
CA GLU A 359 -4.64 17.89 19.46
C GLU A 359 -4.27 19.01 18.46
N TYR A 360 -4.05 18.71 17.18
CA TYR A 360 -3.45 19.64 16.23
C TYR A 360 -4.32 19.95 15.00
N VAL A 361 -5.11 19.00 14.52
CA VAL A 361 -5.99 19.19 13.35
C VAL A 361 -7.27 19.90 13.81
N LYS A 362 -7.61 21.02 13.13
CA LYS A 362 -8.79 21.82 13.44
C LYS A 362 -9.90 21.56 12.44
#